data_646272762983a0efc1724ba7b0d9f17a
#
_entry.id   646272762983a0efc1724ba7b0d9f17a
#
_cell.length_a   1.000
_cell.length_b   1.000
_cell.length_c   1.000
_cell.angle_alpha   90.00
_cell.angle_beta   90.00
_cell.angle_gamma   90.00
#
_symmetry.space_group_name_H-M   'P 1'
#
loop_
_entity.id
_entity.type
_entity.pdbx_description
1 polymer ?
#
loop_
_entity_poly.entity_id
_entity_poly.type
_entity_poly.pdbx_seq_one_letter_code
_entity_poly.pdbx_strand_id
1 'polypeptide(L)'
;MKSSSRLLLLLSVILAVIILDAFPFIQKEWASFVPSKAATRSTRSGISAVSSPLPSVTTSAMPNTITVSGQQWGKSTCFIGATEGSSRFDIADLEDLGINTYHIYGGMSRWEAQDDSSVYGYPTISQIKANPNAINWKQWDTVMTNPTGGSDYSWEPTPRWQGNARTLFSELNAAHIRIVLTLRNRDDQHNPSWSPDPPRTTTDWNEWWEHVFATIYWLDVRNHYNVTDFEIHNEPDTPGQGWIPEATEGQYDMFAQYTDDAISYVFHTYLPGRSYHVYAPATSNSTWPKDMLHNIPQYFDSMDIHVYGDFRFGVEEVHTWMNQTAYAKEPLWVTEWGSYKHQYDSESFGISLINDLIYGSSPGNDYVFGSNIFSLYDFSTNATGLINYKGGRRVDYYAMRLGIRALQGCRPTYQSITGNKDLLSITTTDAQKNVYLLVSNQSSKSPYTIHVNLSALLSRASGIMWQFDSAHKDTIVGNPTLTNGMTSLSIPASGAVLVKFLHSA
;
A
#
# COMPACT_ATOMS: atom_id res chain seq x y z
N MET A 1 27.28 47.03 -25.03
CA MET A 1 26.53 45.83 -24.58
C MET A 1 27.44 44.63 -24.22
N LYS A 2 28.65 44.80 -23.69
CA LYS A 2 29.53 43.68 -23.28
C LYS A 2 29.90 43.71 -21.77
N SER A 3 29.33 44.63 -21.01
CA SER A 3 29.66 44.79 -19.57
C SER A 3 28.69 44.09 -18.61
N SER A 4 27.43 43.91 -19.00
CA SER A 4 26.42 43.31 -18.14
C SER A 4 26.52 41.77 -17.96
N SER A 5 27.08 41.08 -18.96
CA SER A 5 27.27 39.63 -18.88
C SER A 5 28.37 39.20 -17.90
N ARG A 6 29.39 40.03 -17.72
CA ARG A 6 30.50 39.75 -16.77
C ARG A 6 30.10 39.98 -15.32
N LEU A 7 29.16 40.91 -15.09
CA LEU A 7 28.63 41.18 -13.73
C LEU A 7 27.70 40.06 -13.26
N LEU A 8 26.90 39.52 -14.15
CA LEU A 8 26.03 38.38 -13.86
C LEU A 8 26.82 37.10 -13.56
N LEU A 9 27.92 36.87 -14.30
CA LEU A 9 28.77 35.69 -14.07
C LEU A 9 29.52 35.80 -12.73
N LEU A 10 29.95 37.02 -12.36
CA LEU A 10 30.64 37.25 -11.08
C LEU A 10 29.66 37.09 -9.89
N LEU A 11 28.44 37.56 -10.00
CA LEU A 11 27.38 37.38 -8.99
C LEU A 11 27.00 35.92 -8.78
N SER A 12 26.91 35.13 -9.85
CA SER A 12 26.58 33.69 -9.74
C SER A 12 27.75 32.90 -9.10
N VAL A 13 28.99 33.24 -9.38
CA VAL A 13 30.15 32.59 -8.73
C VAL A 13 30.25 32.97 -7.25
N ILE A 14 29.99 34.22 -6.89
CA ILE A 14 29.98 34.68 -5.49
C ILE A 14 28.86 34.01 -4.71
N LEU A 15 27.68 33.87 -5.30
CA LEU A 15 26.52 33.15 -4.70
C LEU A 15 26.81 31.66 -4.47
N ALA A 16 27.46 31.01 -5.45
CA ALA A 16 27.87 29.60 -5.33
C ALA A 16 28.92 29.37 -4.24
N VAL A 17 29.87 30.31 -4.08
CA VAL A 17 30.88 30.21 -3.02
C VAL A 17 30.26 30.43 -1.63
N ILE A 18 29.32 31.35 -1.50
CA ILE A 18 28.63 31.61 -0.22
C ILE A 18 27.77 30.38 0.17
N ILE A 19 27.13 29.71 -0.79
CA ILE A 19 26.36 28.50 -0.52
C ILE A 19 27.27 27.33 -0.12
N LEU A 20 28.43 27.17 -0.76
CA LEU A 20 29.40 26.11 -0.44
C LEU A 20 30.08 26.31 0.94
N ASP A 21 30.32 27.56 1.37
CA ASP A 21 30.86 27.85 2.68
C ASP A 21 29.85 27.78 3.83
N ALA A 22 28.54 27.95 3.53
CA ALA A 22 27.47 27.84 4.53
C ALA A 22 27.10 26.38 4.83
N PHE A 23 27.30 25.45 3.89
CA PHE A 23 26.90 24.06 4.01
C PHE A 23 27.52 23.31 5.22
N PRO A 24 28.83 23.49 5.54
CA PRO A 24 29.43 22.86 6.74
C PRO A 24 28.94 23.47 8.06
N PHE A 25 28.49 24.71 8.05
CA PHE A 25 27.97 25.38 9.25
C PHE A 25 26.57 24.88 9.60
N ILE A 26 25.74 24.68 8.60
CA ILE A 26 24.40 24.10 8.74
C ILE A 26 24.50 22.66 9.27
N GLN A 27 25.37 21.83 8.72
CA GLN A 27 25.58 20.45 9.22
C GLN A 27 26.12 20.42 10.67
N LYS A 28 26.88 21.40 11.11
CA LYS A 28 27.45 21.42 12.46
C LYS A 28 26.46 21.86 13.54
N GLU A 29 25.54 22.76 13.24
CA GLU A 29 24.46 23.11 14.19
C GLU A 29 23.41 21.97 14.29
N TRP A 30 23.18 21.23 13.22
CA TRP A 30 22.20 20.15 13.20
C TRP A 30 22.68 18.89 13.93
N ALA A 31 23.99 18.62 13.98
CA ALA A 31 24.54 17.50 14.73
C ALA A 31 24.36 17.64 16.27
N SER A 32 24.09 18.86 16.76
CA SER A 32 23.83 19.11 18.19
C SER A 32 22.36 18.98 18.60
N PHE A 33 21.42 18.87 17.65
CA PHE A 33 19.98 18.76 17.90
C PHE A 33 19.42 17.34 17.77
N VAL A 34 20.22 16.36 17.35
CA VAL A 34 19.81 14.96 17.29
C VAL A 34 20.02 14.36 18.70
N PRO A 35 18.96 14.11 19.48
CA PRO A 35 19.12 13.32 20.69
C PRO A 35 19.66 11.95 20.27
N SER A 36 20.75 11.51 20.87
CA SER A 36 21.31 10.18 20.63
C SER A 36 20.21 9.15 20.92
N LYS A 37 19.66 8.52 19.88
CA LYS A 37 18.69 7.44 20.00
C LYS A 37 19.41 6.19 20.53
N ALA A 38 19.63 6.14 21.86
CA ALA A 38 19.79 4.91 22.61
C ALA A 38 18.50 4.65 23.39
N ALA A 39 17.36 4.64 22.69
CA ALA A 39 16.13 4.12 23.24
C ALA A 39 15.74 2.93 22.37
N THR A 40 15.85 1.77 22.93
CA THR A 40 15.42 0.50 22.41
C THR A 40 14.06 0.63 21.74
N ARG A 41 14.05 0.66 20.39
CA ARG A 41 12.86 0.31 19.60
C ARG A 41 12.36 -1.01 20.20
N SER A 42 11.10 -1.03 20.62
CA SER A 42 10.44 -2.22 21.15
C SER A 42 10.75 -3.40 20.24
N THR A 43 11.23 -4.45 20.85
CA THR A 43 11.60 -5.69 20.20
C THR A 43 10.53 -6.09 19.18
N ARG A 44 10.92 -6.05 17.92
CA ARG A 44 10.18 -6.60 16.77
C ARG A 44 9.57 -7.93 17.20
N SER A 45 8.26 -8.06 17.13
CA SER A 45 7.63 -9.37 17.17
C SER A 45 8.04 -10.07 15.88
N GLY A 46 9.10 -10.86 15.95
CA GLY A 46 9.73 -11.50 14.82
C GLY A 46 8.75 -12.44 14.12
N ILE A 47 8.33 -12.06 12.94
CA ILE A 47 7.83 -13.02 11.95
C ILE A 47 9.08 -13.73 11.44
N SER A 48 9.36 -14.91 11.97
CA SER A 48 10.49 -15.73 11.51
C SER A 48 10.17 -16.26 10.11
N ALA A 49 10.67 -15.60 9.09
CA ALA A 49 10.71 -16.16 7.75
C ALA A 49 11.79 -17.25 7.70
N VAL A 50 11.36 -18.48 7.56
CA VAL A 50 12.26 -19.62 7.30
C VAL A 50 12.47 -19.71 5.79
N SER A 51 13.51 -19.07 5.30
CA SER A 51 13.97 -19.29 3.91
C SER A 51 14.78 -20.56 3.84
N SER A 52 14.15 -21.70 3.52
CA SER A 52 14.85 -22.89 3.08
C SER A 52 14.97 -22.85 1.55
N PRO A 53 16.12 -23.20 0.97
CA PRO A 53 16.24 -23.31 -0.48
C PRO A 53 15.28 -24.40 -0.97
N LEU A 54 14.55 -24.08 -2.03
CA LEU A 54 13.57 -24.95 -2.67
C LEU A 54 14.19 -26.30 -3.06
N PRO A 55 13.61 -27.43 -2.64
CA PRO A 55 13.95 -28.70 -3.25
C PRO A 55 13.43 -28.69 -4.70
N SER A 56 14.33 -28.84 -5.65
CA SER A 56 13.97 -29.05 -7.06
C SER A 56 13.29 -30.40 -7.21
N VAL A 57 11.97 -30.44 -7.06
CA VAL A 57 11.21 -31.66 -7.38
C VAL A 57 10.95 -31.65 -8.87
N THR A 58 11.80 -32.32 -9.63
CA THR A 58 11.57 -32.66 -11.03
C THR A 58 10.54 -33.80 -11.12
N THR A 59 9.30 -33.55 -10.80
CA THR A 59 8.20 -34.42 -11.23
C THR A 59 7.67 -33.87 -12.54
N SER A 60 7.75 -34.67 -13.60
CA SER A 60 7.09 -34.38 -14.89
C SER A 60 5.58 -34.27 -14.62
N ALA A 61 5.08 -33.05 -14.48
CA ALA A 61 3.66 -32.81 -14.26
C ALA A 61 2.88 -33.21 -15.52
N MET A 62 1.83 -33.98 -15.37
CA MET A 62 0.96 -34.35 -16.50
C MET A 62 0.20 -33.12 -16.97
N PRO A 63 0.05 -32.92 -18.31
CA PRO A 63 -0.79 -31.85 -18.84
C PRO A 63 -2.21 -31.97 -18.23
N ASN A 64 -2.81 -30.81 -17.92
CA ASN A 64 -4.16 -30.73 -17.34
C ASN A 64 -4.34 -31.41 -15.97
N THR A 65 -3.27 -31.58 -15.21
CA THR A 65 -3.35 -32.04 -13.81
C THR A 65 -2.77 -30.98 -12.89
N ILE A 66 -3.46 -30.68 -11.80
CA ILE A 66 -2.92 -29.89 -10.68
C ILE A 66 -2.71 -30.83 -9.51
N THR A 67 -1.48 -30.96 -9.07
CA THR A 67 -1.12 -31.72 -7.86
C THR A 67 -0.68 -30.75 -6.76
N VAL A 68 -1.30 -30.87 -5.59
CA VAL A 68 -0.98 -30.03 -4.43
C VAL A 68 -0.17 -30.85 -3.44
N SER A 69 0.97 -30.30 -3.03
CA SER A 69 1.83 -30.91 -2.02
C SER A 69 1.22 -30.77 -0.63
N GLY A 70 1.52 -31.71 0.27
CA GLY A 70 1.15 -31.59 1.70
C GLY A 70 2.07 -30.69 2.50
N GLN A 71 3.16 -30.22 1.91
CA GLN A 71 4.12 -29.36 2.56
C GLN A 71 3.65 -27.90 2.43
N GLN A 72 3.54 -27.23 3.57
CA GLN A 72 3.34 -25.77 3.58
C GLN A 72 4.55 -25.10 2.96
N TRP A 73 4.28 -24.19 2.07
CA TRP A 73 5.28 -23.55 1.25
C TRP A 73 5.57 -22.09 1.69
N GLY A 74 4.58 -21.41 2.25
CA GLY A 74 4.66 -20.03 2.71
C GLY A 74 3.33 -19.56 3.27
N LYS A 75 3.08 -18.27 3.13
CA LYS A 75 1.82 -17.63 3.46
C LYS A 75 1.34 -16.77 2.29
N SER A 76 0.05 -16.66 2.13
CA SER A 76 -0.55 -15.70 1.22
C SER A 76 -0.39 -14.27 1.74
N THR A 77 -0.59 -13.28 0.88
CA THR A 77 -0.65 -11.87 1.26
C THR A 77 -1.61 -11.65 2.43
N CYS A 78 -1.14 -10.97 3.46
CA CYS A 78 -1.91 -10.79 4.69
C CYS A 78 -3.02 -9.77 4.52
N PHE A 79 -2.69 -8.67 3.85
CA PHE A 79 -3.57 -7.54 3.65
C PHE A 79 -3.74 -7.29 2.16
N ILE A 80 -4.97 -7.45 1.67
CA ILE A 80 -5.33 -7.15 0.29
C ILE A 80 -6.42 -6.10 0.33
N GLY A 81 -6.19 -5.00 -0.34
CA GLY A 81 -7.07 -3.86 -0.30
C GLY A 81 -7.06 -3.00 -1.54
N ALA A 82 -7.44 -1.76 -1.35
CA ALA A 82 -7.50 -0.78 -2.41
C ALA A 82 -7.11 0.61 -1.88
N THR A 83 -6.60 1.43 -2.80
CA THR A 83 -6.38 2.86 -2.56
C THR A 83 -7.71 3.61 -2.69
N GLU A 84 -7.89 4.65 -1.91
CA GLU A 84 -9.06 5.52 -2.02
C GLU A 84 -9.19 6.12 -3.42
N GLY A 85 -10.40 6.51 -3.76
CA GLY A 85 -10.68 7.36 -4.91
C GLY A 85 -11.41 8.61 -4.44
N SER A 86 -11.40 9.67 -5.25
CA SER A 86 -12.00 10.95 -4.85
C SER A 86 -13.52 11.03 -5.03
N SER A 87 -14.11 10.07 -5.76
CA SER A 87 -15.52 10.18 -6.19
C SER A 87 -16.54 9.73 -5.15
N ARG A 88 -16.19 8.82 -4.27
CA ARG A 88 -17.08 8.33 -3.21
C ARG A 88 -16.32 7.52 -2.15
N PHE A 89 -17.02 7.28 -1.05
CA PHE A 89 -16.68 6.27 -0.06
C PHE A 89 -17.97 5.61 0.44
N ASP A 90 -17.99 4.29 0.52
CA ASP A 90 -19.10 3.52 1.05
C ASP A 90 -18.54 2.23 1.67
N ILE A 91 -18.66 2.09 2.97
CA ILE A 91 -18.11 0.95 3.70
C ILE A 91 -18.69 -0.38 3.20
N ALA A 92 -19.93 -0.38 2.73
CA ALA A 92 -20.56 -1.60 2.20
C ALA A 92 -19.88 -2.11 0.91
N ASP A 93 -19.30 -1.21 0.10
CA ASP A 93 -18.53 -1.63 -1.07
C ASP A 93 -17.21 -2.31 -0.66
N LEU A 94 -16.55 -1.83 0.41
CA LEU A 94 -15.33 -2.41 0.95
C LEU A 94 -15.60 -3.81 1.54
N GLU A 95 -16.67 -3.93 2.31
CA GLU A 95 -17.10 -5.19 2.92
C GLU A 95 -17.51 -6.23 1.87
N ASP A 96 -18.26 -5.82 0.82
CA ASP A 96 -18.64 -6.72 -0.26
C ASP A 96 -17.44 -7.17 -1.11
N LEU A 97 -16.49 -6.28 -1.38
CA LEU A 97 -15.24 -6.64 -2.04
C LEU A 97 -14.42 -7.59 -1.16
N GLY A 98 -14.55 -7.45 0.15
CA GLY A 98 -13.90 -8.28 1.16
C GLY A 98 -12.48 -7.83 1.49
N ILE A 99 -12.13 -6.57 1.25
CA ILE A 99 -10.81 -6.03 1.60
C ILE A 99 -10.62 -5.93 3.10
N ASN A 100 -9.38 -6.03 3.55
CA ASN A 100 -9.00 -5.87 4.96
C ASN A 100 -7.95 -4.77 5.18
N THR A 101 -7.61 -4.03 4.12
CA THR A 101 -6.78 -2.83 4.22
C THR A 101 -7.29 -1.78 3.25
N TYR A 102 -7.08 -0.50 3.59
CA TYR A 102 -7.47 0.64 2.77
C TYR A 102 -6.39 1.70 2.85
N HIS A 103 -5.89 2.13 1.69
CA HIS A 103 -4.84 3.11 1.55
C HIS A 103 -5.46 4.50 1.38
N ILE A 104 -5.05 5.46 2.21
CA ILE A 104 -5.63 6.80 2.30
C ILE A 104 -4.52 7.85 2.23
N TYR A 105 -4.76 8.92 1.48
CA TYR A 105 -3.86 10.06 1.41
C TYR A 105 -4.20 11.10 2.47
N GLY A 106 -3.23 11.39 3.34
CA GLY A 106 -3.30 12.39 4.39
C GLY A 106 -2.44 13.61 4.10
N GLY A 107 -2.88 14.46 3.18
CA GLY A 107 -2.12 15.65 2.80
C GLY A 107 -2.43 16.87 3.67
N MET A 108 -1.45 17.76 3.88
CA MET A 108 -1.63 19.03 4.59
C MET A 108 -2.75 19.85 3.98
N SER A 109 -2.80 19.94 2.66
CA SER A 109 -3.82 20.67 1.94
C SER A 109 -5.23 20.10 2.15
N ARG A 110 -5.35 18.82 2.47
CA ARG A 110 -6.63 18.17 2.71
C ARG A 110 -7.14 18.36 4.14
N TRP A 111 -6.25 18.29 5.12
CA TRP A 111 -6.64 18.26 6.54
C TRP A 111 -6.24 19.49 7.31
N GLU A 112 -5.27 20.24 6.81
CA GLU A 112 -4.82 21.51 7.37
C GLU A 112 -4.99 22.62 6.35
N ALA A 113 -6.23 23.04 6.14
CA ALA A 113 -6.61 23.94 5.05
C ALA A 113 -6.11 25.39 5.21
N GLN A 114 -5.64 25.77 6.37
CA GLN A 114 -5.10 27.09 6.66
C GLN A 114 -3.95 26.98 7.63
N ASP A 115 -2.92 27.76 7.33
CA ASP A 115 -1.90 28.08 8.29
C ASP A 115 -2.54 28.63 9.58
N ASP A 116 -2.33 27.95 10.69
CA ASP A 116 -2.83 28.39 11.99
C ASP A 116 -1.96 29.45 12.65
N SER A 117 -0.86 29.83 11.98
CA SER A 117 0.06 30.90 12.36
C SER A 117 -0.64 32.26 12.58
N SER A 118 -1.73 32.50 11.86
CA SER A 118 -2.50 33.74 12.03
C SER A 118 -3.15 33.87 13.42
N VAL A 119 -3.34 32.78 14.14
CA VAL A 119 -3.99 32.73 15.45
C VAL A 119 -3.01 32.36 16.55
N TYR A 120 -2.11 31.40 16.31
CA TYR A 120 -1.20 30.85 17.32
C TYR A 120 0.27 31.09 17.00
N GLY A 121 0.60 31.62 15.81
CA GLY A 121 1.93 31.64 15.25
C GLY A 121 2.35 30.23 14.79
N TYR A 122 3.57 30.12 14.25
CA TYR A 122 4.14 28.82 13.91
C TYR A 122 4.73 28.19 15.19
N PRO A 123 4.06 27.23 15.85
CA PRO A 123 4.61 26.63 17.04
C PRO A 123 5.84 25.79 16.65
N THR A 124 6.92 25.97 17.36
CA THR A 124 8.08 25.13 17.17
C THR A 124 7.84 23.74 17.72
N ILE A 125 8.56 22.74 17.19
CA ILE A 125 8.55 21.36 17.70
C ILE A 125 8.71 21.33 19.23
N SER A 126 9.60 22.16 19.78
CA SER A 126 9.82 22.24 21.23
C SER A 126 8.59 22.75 21.99
N GLN A 127 7.85 23.70 21.44
CA GLN A 127 6.62 24.20 22.03
C GLN A 127 5.52 23.15 22.02
N ILE A 128 5.36 22.43 20.91
CA ILE A 128 4.38 21.34 20.79
C ILE A 128 4.74 20.18 21.75
N LYS A 129 6.01 19.79 21.81
CA LYS A 129 6.50 18.77 22.75
C LYS A 129 6.28 19.17 24.19
N ALA A 130 6.40 20.46 24.53
CA ALA A 130 6.14 20.96 25.87
C ALA A 130 4.62 21.06 26.21
N ASN A 131 3.81 21.41 25.22
CA ASN A 131 2.35 21.55 25.35
C ASN A 131 1.65 21.32 24.01
N PRO A 132 0.98 20.16 23.79
CA PRO A 132 0.28 19.88 22.55
C PRO A 132 -0.90 20.84 22.29
N ASN A 133 -1.35 21.61 23.28
CA ASN A 133 -2.37 22.65 23.09
C ASN A 133 -1.80 23.94 22.44
N ALA A 134 -0.51 23.96 22.08
CA ALA A 134 0.03 24.97 21.18
C ALA A 134 -0.60 24.87 19.79
N ILE A 135 -1.11 23.70 19.41
CA ILE A 135 -1.84 23.46 18.16
C ILE A 135 -3.27 23.96 18.26
N ASN A 136 -3.79 24.53 17.17
CA ASN A 136 -5.17 24.98 17.06
C ASN A 136 -6.15 23.81 16.85
N TRP A 137 -6.39 23.02 17.90
CA TRP A 137 -7.30 21.87 17.82
C TRP A 137 -8.72 22.21 17.36
N LYS A 138 -9.17 23.43 17.56
CA LYS A 138 -10.49 23.86 17.06
C LYS A 138 -10.52 23.89 15.54
N GLN A 139 -9.44 24.36 14.91
CA GLN A 139 -9.30 24.36 13.47
C GLN A 139 -9.18 22.92 12.94
N TRP A 140 -8.36 22.10 13.54
CA TRP A 140 -8.24 20.68 13.23
C TRP A 140 -9.59 19.96 13.33
N ASP A 141 -10.33 20.13 14.40
CA ASP A 141 -11.68 19.56 14.53
C ASP A 141 -12.60 20.03 13.40
N THR A 142 -12.50 21.30 13.00
CA THR A 142 -13.31 21.86 11.91
C THR A 142 -12.95 21.21 10.57
N VAL A 143 -11.68 21.14 10.22
CA VAL A 143 -11.20 20.55 8.95
C VAL A 143 -11.53 19.06 8.88
N MET A 144 -11.22 18.30 9.92
CA MET A 144 -11.44 16.85 9.97
C MET A 144 -12.92 16.44 10.01
N THR A 145 -13.79 17.35 10.33
CA THR A 145 -15.25 17.15 10.31
C THR A 145 -15.96 17.85 9.16
N ASN A 146 -15.22 18.57 8.31
CA ASN A 146 -15.78 19.22 7.14
C ASN A 146 -16.27 18.17 6.13
N PRO A 147 -17.55 18.22 5.68
CA PRO A 147 -18.11 17.27 4.73
C PRO A 147 -17.42 17.26 3.36
N THR A 148 -16.69 18.31 3.01
CA THR A 148 -15.96 18.38 1.75
C THR A 148 -14.56 17.78 1.81
N GLY A 149 -14.15 17.24 2.95
CA GLY A 149 -12.83 16.61 3.12
C GLY A 149 -11.64 17.57 2.98
N GLY A 150 -11.88 18.88 3.15
CA GLY A 150 -10.92 19.92 2.79
C GLY A 150 -11.18 20.48 1.39
N SER A 151 -10.64 21.65 1.12
CA SER A 151 -10.94 22.42 -0.10
C SER A 151 -10.27 21.89 -1.38
N ASP A 152 -9.42 20.90 -1.29
CA ASP A 152 -8.44 20.58 -2.33
C ASP A 152 -8.99 19.93 -3.55
N TYR A 153 -10.10 19.31 -3.41
CA TYR A 153 -10.75 18.70 -4.54
C TYR A 153 -11.80 19.61 -5.22
N SER A 154 -11.80 20.90 -4.96
CA SER A 154 -12.75 21.86 -5.56
C SER A 154 -12.67 21.97 -7.09
N TRP A 155 -11.60 21.50 -7.69
CA TRP A 155 -11.36 21.48 -9.14
C TRP A 155 -12.02 20.30 -9.85
N GLU A 156 -12.50 19.29 -9.14
CA GLU A 156 -13.15 18.14 -9.77
C GLU A 156 -14.59 18.42 -10.16
N PRO A 157 -15.02 18.08 -11.39
CA PRO A 157 -16.33 18.38 -11.90
C PRO A 157 -17.46 17.46 -11.39
N THR A 158 -17.15 16.43 -10.63
CA THR A 158 -18.11 15.43 -10.15
C THR A 158 -18.51 15.62 -8.70
N PRO A 159 -19.75 15.25 -8.31
CA PRO A 159 -20.13 15.22 -6.90
C PRO A 159 -19.24 14.25 -6.16
N ARG A 160 -18.54 14.75 -5.18
CA ARG A 160 -17.63 13.99 -4.36
C ARG A 160 -18.33 13.18 -3.32
N TRP A 161 -17.55 12.29 -2.76
CA TRP A 161 -17.84 11.75 -1.44
C TRP A 161 -18.04 12.92 -0.47
N GLN A 162 -19.24 12.99 0.09
CA GLN A 162 -19.62 14.05 1.01
C GLN A 162 -19.34 13.71 2.47
N GLY A 163 -18.56 12.68 2.72
CA GLY A 163 -18.09 12.33 4.04
C GLY A 163 -16.96 13.25 4.53
N ASN A 164 -16.57 13.06 5.75
CA ASN A 164 -15.44 13.72 6.37
C ASN A 164 -14.47 12.69 6.98
N ALA A 165 -13.28 13.14 7.36
CA ALA A 165 -12.28 12.25 7.91
C ALA A 165 -12.80 11.47 9.15
N ARG A 166 -13.56 12.12 10.02
CA ARG A 166 -14.16 11.48 11.19
C ARG A 166 -15.06 10.30 10.81
N THR A 167 -15.93 10.47 9.83
CA THR A 167 -16.80 9.38 9.32
C THR A 167 -15.97 8.28 8.70
N LEU A 168 -15.04 8.62 7.80
CA LEU A 168 -14.18 7.67 7.11
C LEU A 168 -13.42 6.76 8.11
N PHE A 169 -12.67 7.36 9.02
CA PHE A 169 -11.87 6.60 9.98
C PHE A 169 -12.72 5.83 11.00
N SER A 170 -13.87 6.37 11.39
CA SER A 170 -14.81 5.69 12.27
C SER A 170 -15.39 4.42 11.64
N GLU A 171 -15.82 4.50 10.38
CA GLU A 171 -16.40 3.35 9.66
C GLU A 171 -15.34 2.29 9.35
N LEU A 172 -14.14 2.69 8.91
CA LEU A 172 -13.04 1.74 8.69
C LEU A 172 -12.62 1.03 9.98
N ASN A 173 -12.51 1.78 11.08
CA ASN A 173 -12.19 1.19 12.39
C ASN A 173 -13.27 0.24 12.88
N ALA A 174 -14.55 0.58 12.72
CA ALA A 174 -15.67 -0.29 13.08
C ALA A 174 -15.71 -1.58 12.24
N ALA A 175 -15.35 -1.49 10.98
CA ALA A 175 -15.24 -2.65 10.08
C ALA A 175 -13.92 -3.44 10.24
N HIS A 176 -13.04 -3.04 11.15
CA HIS A 176 -11.71 -3.65 11.35
C HIS A 176 -10.83 -3.66 10.08
N ILE A 177 -10.99 -2.68 9.21
CA ILE A 177 -10.17 -2.48 8.04
C ILE A 177 -8.90 -1.74 8.44
N ARG A 178 -7.75 -2.35 8.18
CA ARG A 178 -6.44 -1.74 8.45
C ARG A 178 -6.23 -0.54 7.53
N ILE A 179 -5.77 0.55 8.11
CA ILE A 179 -5.55 1.79 7.36
C ILE A 179 -4.04 1.95 7.13
N VAL A 180 -3.66 2.12 5.87
CA VAL A 180 -2.34 2.63 5.48
C VAL A 180 -2.51 4.09 5.14
N LEU A 181 -1.87 4.96 5.92
CA LEU A 181 -2.01 6.39 5.80
C LEU A 181 -0.76 7.01 5.19
N THR A 182 -0.88 7.52 3.98
CA THR A 182 0.18 8.31 3.35
C THR A 182 0.22 9.70 3.97
N LEU A 183 1.34 10.03 4.58
CA LEU A 183 1.63 11.36 5.11
C LEU A 183 2.38 12.17 4.07
N ARG A 184 1.73 13.20 3.50
CA ARG A 184 2.32 14.05 2.46
C ARG A 184 2.05 15.53 2.71
N ASN A 185 2.97 16.39 2.30
CA ASN A 185 2.81 17.84 2.46
C ASN A 185 2.09 18.48 1.27
N ARG A 186 1.92 17.75 0.18
CA ARG A 186 1.22 18.21 -1.03
C ARG A 186 0.07 17.28 -1.40
N ASP A 187 -0.96 17.82 -2.03
CA ASP A 187 -1.98 17.08 -2.76
C ASP A 187 -1.95 17.50 -4.23
N ASP A 188 -1.32 16.67 -5.07
CA ASP A 188 -1.14 16.68 -6.52
C ASP A 188 -1.05 18.02 -7.27
N GLN A 189 -1.84 19.02 -6.96
CA GLN A 189 -1.87 20.27 -7.71
C GLN A 189 -2.02 21.54 -6.87
N HIS A 190 -2.21 21.43 -5.57
CA HIS A 190 -2.53 22.55 -4.71
C HIS A 190 -1.70 22.58 -3.45
N ASN A 191 -0.48 23.13 -3.54
CA ASN A 191 0.26 23.45 -2.33
C ASN A 191 -0.42 24.58 -1.59
N PRO A 192 -0.63 24.45 -0.28
CA PRO A 192 -0.89 25.60 0.53
C PRO A 192 0.24 26.62 0.34
N SER A 193 -0.09 27.88 0.17
CA SER A 193 0.90 28.93 -0.09
C SER A 193 1.94 29.10 1.03
N TRP A 194 1.66 28.55 2.20
CA TRP A 194 2.46 28.59 3.41
C TRP A 194 3.33 27.33 3.63
N SER A 195 3.12 26.26 2.86
CA SER A 195 3.95 25.05 2.89
C SER A 195 4.59 24.81 1.54
N PRO A 196 5.84 25.27 1.32
CA PRO A 196 6.55 24.99 0.09
C PRO A 196 6.87 23.50 -0.02
N ASP A 197 6.90 23.04 -1.23
CA ASP A 197 7.13 21.67 -1.59
C ASP A 197 8.45 21.52 -2.34
N PRO A 198 9.45 20.80 -1.78
CA PRO A 198 9.54 20.28 -0.39
C PRO A 198 9.77 21.38 0.66
N PRO A 199 9.66 21.09 1.96
CA PRO A 199 10.00 22.02 3.02
C PRO A 199 11.44 22.52 2.89
N ARG A 200 11.67 23.84 3.05
CA ARG A 200 12.96 24.48 2.76
C ARG A 200 13.56 25.26 3.92
N THR A 201 12.72 25.79 4.77
CA THR A 201 13.12 26.59 5.92
C THR A 201 12.87 25.85 7.22
N THR A 202 13.48 26.31 8.32
CA THR A 202 13.18 25.76 9.65
C THR A 202 11.68 25.84 9.99
N THR A 203 11.01 26.90 9.55
CA THR A 203 9.57 27.05 9.75
C THR A 203 8.82 25.98 8.98
N ASP A 204 9.12 25.77 7.71
CA ASP A 204 8.44 24.74 6.89
C ASP A 204 8.63 23.34 7.51
N TRP A 205 9.82 23.04 8.04
CA TRP A 205 10.08 21.77 8.71
C TRP A 205 9.34 21.63 10.04
N ASN A 206 9.14 22.74 10.80
CA ASN A 206 8.31 22.73 11.99
C ASN A 206 6.84 22.47 11.62
N GLU A 207 6.34 23.13 10.59
CA GLU A 207 4.97 22.93 10.07
C GLU A 207 4.75 21.49 9.62
N TRP A 208 5.70 20.93 8.85
CA TRP A 208 5.60 19.54 8.44
C TRP A 208 5.56 18.59 9.65
N TRP A 209 6.44 18.78 10.61
CA TRP A 209 6.46 17.98 11.84
C TRP A 209 5.16 18.15 12.64
N GLU A 210 4.66 19.36 12.74
CA GLU A 210 3.39 19.65 13.38
C GLU A 210 2.22 18.92 12.70
N HIS A 211 2.14 19.00 11.38
CA HIS A 211 1.11 18.30 10.60
C HIS A 211 1.08 16.80 10.87
N VAL A 212 2.24 16.15 10.83
CA VAL A 212 2.36 14.71 11.13
C VAL A 212 1.94 14.43 12.58
N PHE A 213 2.46 15.20 13.52
CA PHE A 213 2.10 15.10 14.93
C PHE A 213 0.60 15.28 15.13
N ALA A 214 0.02 16.36 14.61
CA ALA A 214 -1.36 16.70 14.81
C ALA A 214 -2.32 15.70 14.16
N THR A 215 -1.99 15.21 12.97
CA THR A 215 -2.73 14.16 12.29
C THR A 215 -2.84 12.90 13.15
N ILE A 216 -1.71 12.38 13.62
CA ILE A 216 -1.69 11.15 14.41
C ILE A 216 -2.31 11.37 15.80
N TYR A 217 -2.00 12.49 16.43
CA TYR A 217 -2.58 12.85 17.72
C TYR A 217 -4.11 12.98 17.65
N TRP A 218 -4.62 13.62 16.58
CA TRP A 218 -6.06 13.72 16.35
C TRP A 218 -6.70 12.35 16.10
N LEU A 219 -6.11 11.53 15.23
CA LEU A 219 -6.65 10.21 14.88
C LEU A 219 -6.63 9.25 16.08
N ASP A 220 -5.49 9.13 16.75
CA ASP A 220 -5.24 8.02 17.64
C ASP A 220 -5.30 8.37 19.14
N VAL A 221 -4.89 9.60 19.50
CA VAL A 221 -4.93 10.03 20.89
C VAL A 221 -6.31 10.61 21.24
N ARG A 222 -6.86 11.44 20.36
CA ARG A 222 -8.17 12.10 20.60
C ARG A 222 -9.37 11.26 20.21
N ASN A 223 -9.29 10.52 19.09
CA ASN A 223 -10.44 9.79 18.52
C ASN A 223 -10.31 8.26 18.56
N HIS A 224 -9.14 7.70 18.86
CA HIS A 224 -8.91 6.26 19.05
C HIS A 224 -9.22 5.38 17.83
N TYR A 225 -8.90 5.88 16.60
CA TYR A 225 -9.17 5.15 15.36
C TYR A 225 -8.20 4.03 15.03
N ASN A 226 -7.14 3.85 15.84
CA ASN A 226 -6.19 2.75 15.68
C ASN A 226 -5.45 2.75 14.32
N VAL A 227 -5.02 3.90 13.85
CA VAL A 227 -4.16 4.03 12.67
C VAL A 227 -2.71 3.74 13.09
N THR A 228 -2.12 2.70 12.54
CA THR A 228 -0.78 2.23 12.95
C THR A 228 0.20 2.08 11.81
N ASP A 229 -0.23 2.35 10.59
CA ASP A 229 0.56 2.13 9.39
C ASP A 229 0.66 3.42 8.61
N PHE A 230 1.88 3.91 8.46
CA PHE A 230 2.18 5.21 7.89
C PHE A 230 3.13 5.08 6.73
N GLU A 231 2.76 5.64 5.60
CA GLU A 231 3.58 5.76 4.40
C GLU A 231 4.18 7.16 4.33
N ILE A 232 5.48 7.26 4.06
CA ILE A 232 6.16 8.55 3.96
C ILE A 232 6.10 9.07 2.53
N HIS A 233 5.21 10.03 2.31
CA HIS A 233 4.97 10.70 1.03
C HIS A 233 4.43 9.75 -0.07
N ASN A 234 3.94 10.34 -1.16
CA ASN A 234 3.48 9.64 -2.34
C ASN A 234 4.37 9.99 -3.53
N GLU A 235 5.01 9.01 -4.12
CA GLU A 235 5.82 9.13 -5.35
C GLU A 235 6.73 10.38 -5.38
N PRO A 236 7.59 10.60 -4.36
CA PRO A 236 8.38 11.82 -4.27
C PRO A 236 9.38 12.00 -5.42
N ASP A 237 9.69 10.93 -6.13
CA ASP A 237 10.58 10.85 -7.27
C ASP A 237 9.89 11.06 -8.63
N THR A 238 8.56 11.15 -8.66
CA THR A 238 7.78 11.26 -9.90
C THR A 238 7.45 12.72 -10.19
N PRO A 239 7.93 13.29 -11.33
CA PRO A 239 7.62 14.66 -11.71
C PRO A 239 6.13 14.94 -11.81
N GLY A 240 5.65 15.95 -11.11
CA GLY A 240 4.26 16.39 -11.15
C GLY A 240 3.28 15.61 -10.26
N GLN A 241 3.71 14.49 -9.69
CA GLN A 241 2.92 13.73 -8.71
C GLN A 241 3.49 13.81 -7.30
N GLY A 242 4.80 13.85 -7.19
CA GLY A 242 5.50 14.15 -5.98
C GLY A 242 5.75 15.64 -5.81
N TRP A 243 6.99 15.99 -5.54
CA TRP A 243 7.40 17.37 -5.34
C TRP A 243 7.69 18.13 -6.66
N ILE A 244 7.40 19.41 -6.69
CA ILE A 244 7.73 20.30 -7.81
C ILE A 244 8.59 21.47 -7.30
N PRO A 245 9.80 21.69 -7.83
CA PRO A 245 10.56 20.78 -8.69
C PRO A 245 10.88 19.47 -7.98
N GLU A 246 11.27 18.44 -8.74
CA GLU A 246 11.63 17.13 -8.20
C GLU A 246 12.49 17.24 -6.93
N ALA A 247 12.16 16.46 -5.92
CA ALA A 247 12.99 16.33 -4.75
C ALA A 247 14.28 15.60 -5.12
N THR A 248 15.35 15.96 -4.43
CA THR A 248 16.54 15.12 -4.35
C THR A 248 16.33 14.05 -3.27
N GLU A 249 17.01 12.92 -3.40
CA GLU A 249 17.03 11.91 -2.34
C GLU A 249 17.36 12.51 -0.97
N GLY A 250 18.36 13.41 -0.90
CA GLY A 250 18.72 14.04 0.37
C GLY A 250 17.64 14.93 0.99
N GLN A 251 16.72 15.49 0.18
CA GLN A 251 15.56 16.20 0.70
C GLN A 251 14.53 15.21 1.23
N TYR A 252 14.35 14.08 0.56
CA TYR A 252 13.49 13.02 1.05
C TYR A 252 14.02 12.38 2.32
N ASP A 253 15.34 12.20 2.45
CA ASP A 253 15.96 11.70 3.68
C ASP A 253 15.60 12.57 4.89
N MET A 254 15.65 13.90 4.72
CA MET A 254 15.22 14.84 5.76
C MET A 254 13.71 14.72 6.03
N PHE A 255 12.92 14.58 4.99
CA PHE A 255 11.47 14.42 5.12
C PHE A 255 11.12 13.16 5.90
N ALA A 256 11.76 12.03 5.59
CA ALA A 256 11.61 10.78 6.32
C ALA A 256 12.03 10.92 7.80
N GLN A 257 13.12 11.63 8.07
CA GLN A 257 13.57 11.87 9.43
C GLN A 257 12.56 12.65 10.27
N TYR A 258 12.02 13.76 9.75
CA TYR A 258 11.03 14.56 10.46
C TYR A 258 9.71 13.81 10.65
N THR A 259 9.31 13.04 9.65
CA THR A 259 8.11 12.20 9.72
C THR A 259 8.26 11.12 10.78
N ASP A 260 9.33 10.35 10.77
CA ASP A 260 9.60 9.31 11.77
C ASP A 260 9.73 9.90 13.19
N ASP A 261 10.38 11.07 13.37
CA ASP A 261 10.45 11.72 14.69
C ASP A 261 9.07 12.09 15.24
N ALA A 262 8.20 12.63 14.40
CA ALA A 262 6.85 13.01 14.82
C ALA A 262 6.00 11.78 15.16
N ILE A 263 5.98 10.76 14.30
CA ILE A 263 5.28 9.49 14.55
C ILE A 263 5.77 8.86 15.85
N SER A 264 7.08 8.67 15.94
CA SER A 264 7.78 8.08 17.09
C SER A 264 7.44 8.82 18.37
N TYR A 265 7.45 10.15 18.34
CA TYR A 265 7.14 10.98 19.50
C TYR A 265 5.70 10.78 19.98
N VAL A 266 4.71 10.74 19.09
CA VAL A 266 3.31 10.50 19.47
C VAL A 266 3.15 9.12 20.10
N PHE A 267 3.67 8.07 19.46
CA PHE A 267 3.51 6.70 19.93
C PHE A 267 4.20 6.47 21.28
N HIS A 268 5.43 6.94 21.44
CA HIS A 268 6.15 6.75 22.69
C HIS A 268 5.58 7.58 23.85
N THR A 269 5.06 8.78 23.55
CA THR A 269 4.62 9.71 24.59
C THR A 269 3.17 9.49 25.00
N TYR A 270 2.27 9.29 24.02
CA TYR A 270 0.83 9.29 24.25
C TYR A 270 0.16 7.93 24.07
N LEU A 271 0.83 6.99 23.37
CA LEU A 271 0.32 5.65 23.08
C LEU A 271 1.31 4.54 23.51
N PRO A 272 1.84 4.60 24.75
CA PRO A 272 2.90 3.70 25.17
C PRO A 272 2.48 2.23 25.07
N GLY A 273 3.34 1.42 24.47
CA GLY A 273 3.10 -0.02 24.25
C GLY A 273 2.29 -0.36 23.01
N ARG A 274 1.80 0.62 22.26
CA ARG A 274 1.17 0.41 20.96
C ARG A 274 2.25 0.38 19.86
N SER A 275 2.23 -0.64 19.02
CA SER A 275 3.12 -0.76 17.87
C SER A 275 2.59 0.04 16.69
N TYR A 276 3.51 0.53 15.86
CA TYR A 276 3.24 1.17 14.58
C TYR A 276 4.28 0.73 13.56
N HIS A 277 4.01 0.98 12.29
CA HIS A 277 4.90 0.70 11.17
C HIS A 277 5.02 1.91 10.27
N VAL A 278 6.22 2.15 9.78
CA VAL A 278 6.54 3.21 8.83
C VAL A 278 7.04 2.58 7.54
N TYR A 279 6.46 2.97 6.42
CA TYR A 279 6.76 2.47 5.09
C TYR A 279 7.37 3.56 4.22
N ALA A 280 8.34 3.20 3.40
CA ALA A 280 9.03 4.12 2.48
C ALA A 280 9.69 3.34 1.34
N PRO A 281 9.94 3.96 0.18
CA PRO A 281 9.67 5.34 -0.20
C PRO A 281 8.41 5.58 -1.02
N ALA A 282 7.53 4.62 -1.23
CA ALA A 282 6.32 4.73 -2.06
C ALA A 282 6.60 5.26 -3.48
N THR A 283 7.63 4.74 -4.12
CA THR A 283 8.06 5.18 -5.46
C THR A 283 7.58 4.24 -6.55
N SER A 284 7.38 4.76 -7.76
CA SER A 284 6.79 3.98 -8.86
C SER A 284 7.80 3.43 -9.87
N ASN A 285 8.98 3.99 -10.02
CA ASN A 285 9.92 3.59 -11.09
C ASN A 285 11.38 4.01 -10.87
N SER A 286 11.84 4.16 -9.64
CA SER A 286 13.19 4.66 -9.40
C SER A 286 14.08 3.67 -8.66
N THR A 287 15.35 3.99 -8.59
CA THR A 287 16.33 3.29 -7.75
C THR A 287 16.32 3.76 -6.31
N TRP A 288 15.49 4.71 -5.93
CA TRP A 288 15.40 5.26 -4.57
C TRP A 288 15.23 4.19 -3.50
N PRO A 289 14.38 3.15 -3.67
CA PRO A 289 14.29 2.07 -2.69
C PRO A 289 15.64 1.43 -2.37
N LYS A 290 16.48 1.23 -3.39
CA LYS A 290 17.81 0.66 -3.22
C LYS A 290 18.72 1.57 -2.39
N ASP A 291 18.71 2.86 -2.70
CA ASP A 291 19.60 3.82 -2.04
C ASP A 291 19.15 4.07 -0.59
N MET A 292 17.85 4.14 -0.35
CA MET A 292 17.29 4.31 1.00
C MET A 292 17.57 3.15 1.93
N LEU A 293 17.56 1.92 1.43
CA LEU A 293 17.95 0.74 2.21
C LEU A 293 19.36 0.87 2.79
N HIS A 294 20.21 1.71 2.20
CA HIS A 294 21.58 1.98 2.65
C HIS A 294 21.71 3.28 3.44
N ASN A 295 21.03 4.33 2.98
CA ASN A 295 21.24 5.69 3.48
C ASN A 295 20.44 6.00 4.74
N ILE A 296 19.17 5.59 4.78
CA ILE A 296 18.23 5.97 5.85
C ILE A 296 17.44 4.80 6.45
N PRO A 297 18.02 3.59 6.58
CA PRO A 297 17.28 2.43 7.06
C PRO A 297 16.68 2.59 8.47
N GLN A 298 17.13 3.59 9.24
CA GLN A 298 16.65 3.85 10.59
C GLN A 298 15.28 4.55 10.66
N TYR A 299 14.75 5.09 9.55
CA TYR A 299 13.53 5.90 9.54
C TYR A 299 12.30 5.17 9.04
N PHE A 300 12.42 3.92 8.62
CA PHE A 300 11.28 3.09 8.19
C PHE A 300 11.43 1.65 8.68
N ASP A 301 10.32 0.92 8.71
CA ASP A 301 10.26 -0.47 9.15
C ASP A 301 10.17 -1.45 8.00
N SER A 302 9.62 -1.02 6.87
CA SER A 302 9.40 -1.86 5.70
C SER A 302 9.49 -1.05 4.41
N MET A 303 9.83 -1.76 3.34
CA MET A 303 9.80 -1.17 2.01
C MET A 303 8.37 -1.06 1.51
N ASP A 304 8.13 0.01 0.79
CA ASP A 304 6.89 0.31 0.10
C ASP A 304 7.17 0.77 -1.32
N ILE A 305 6.40 0.24 -2.27
CA ILE A 305 6.54 0.56 -3.69
C ILE A 305 5.19 0.66 -4.37
N HIS A 306 5.17 1.41 -5.48
CA HIS A 306 4.08 1.42 -6.44
C HIS A 306 4.45 0.63 -7.68
N VAL A 307 3.58 -0.25 -8.15
CA VAL A 307 3.85 -1.09 -9.31
C VAL A 307 2.72 -0.97 -10.33
N TYR A 308 3.00 -0.25 -11.39
CA TYR A 308 2.06 -0.11 -12.51
C TYR A 308 2.62 -0.83 -13.75
N GLY A 309 2.08 -2.00 -14.04
CA GLY A 309 2.50 -2.83 -15.16
C GLY A 309 2.86 -4.25 -14.75
N ASP A 310 4.13 -4.64 -14.86
CA ASP A 310 4.57 -5.99 -14.46
C ASP A 310 4.79 -6.05 -12.94
N PHE A 311 3.74 -6.43 -12.23
CA PHE A 311 3.74 -6.59 -10.77
C PHE A 311 4.87 -7.50 -10.29
N ARG A 312 5.07 -8.60 -11.02
CA ARG A 312 6.09 -9.58 -10.69
C ARG A 312 7.50 -8.98 -10.73
N PHE A 313 7.80 -8.27 -11.82
CA PHE A 313 9.12 -7.68 -12.00
C PHE A 313 9.44 -6.64 -10.92
N GLY A 314 8.49 -5.76 -10.60
CA GLY A 314 8.69 -4.73 -9.57
C GLY A 314 8.95 -5.34 -8.18
N VAL A 315 8.19 -6.35 -7.80
CA VAL A 315 8.37 -7.06 -6.52
C VAL A 315 9.70 -7.80 -6.46
N GLU A 316 10.09 -8.54 -7.51
CA GLU A 316 11.37 -9.27 -7.58
C GLU A 316 12.58 -8.33 -7.51
N GLU A 317 12.49 -7.18 -8.15
CA GLU A 317 13.58 -6.19 -8.16
C GLU A 317 13.84 -5.64 -6.77
N VAL A 318 12.81 -5.13 -6.10
CA VAL A 318 12.94 -4.58 -4.75
C VAL A 318 13.38 -5.64 -3.75
N HIS A 319 12.84 -6.84 -3.84
CA HIS A 319 13.29 -7.95 -3.01
C HIS A 319 14.76 -8.30 -3.21
N THR A 320 15.26 -8.18 -4.46
CA THR A 320 16.69 -8.37 -4.74
C THR A 320 17.54 -7.34 -3.99
N TRP A 321 17.09 -6.09 -3.90
CA TRP A 321 17.78 -5.06 -3.12
C TRP A 321 17.67 -5.32 -1.61
N MET A 322 16.47 -5.64 -1.10
CA MET A 322 16.26 -5.95 0.31
C MET A 322 17.16 -7.11 0.78
N ASN A 323 17.35 -8.15 -0.03
CA ASN A 323 18.18 -9.32 0.28
C ASN A 323 19.65 -8.99 0.50
N GLN A 324 20.11 -7.84 0.03
CA GLN A 324 21.50 -7.37 0.22
C GLN A 324 21.69 -6.57 1.50
N THR A 325 20.64 -6.42 2.32
CA THR A 325 20.62 -5.58 3.51
C THR A 325 20.02 -6.32 4.71
N ALA A 326 19.92 -5.64 5.84
CA ALA A 326 19.23 -6.13 7.02
C ALA A 326 17.71 -6.34 6.80
N TYR A 327 17.16 -5.81 5.72
CA TYR A 327 15.74 -5.91 5.35
C TYR A 327 15.35 -7.19 4.60
N ALA A 328 16.28 -8.12 4.39
CA ALA A 328 16.03 -9.38 3.67
C ALA A 328 14.84 -10.21 4.19
N LYS A 329 14.44 -10.00 5.45
CA LYS A 329 13.33 -10.70 6.10
C LYS A 329 12.15 -9.79 6.44
N GLU A 330 12.24 -8.53 6.13
CA GLU A 330 11.15 -7.61 6.39
C GLU A 330 10.09 -7.73 5.30
N PRO A 331 8.82 -7.52 5.63
CA PRO A 331 7.74 -7.58 4.66
C PRO A 331 7.83 -6.45 3.64
N LEU A 332 7.36 -6.69 2.44
CA LEU A 332 7.19 -5.69 1.39
C LEU A 332 5.71 -5.29 1.31
N TRP A 333 5.44 -4.00 1.24
CA TRP A 333 4.15 -3.46 0.85
C TRP A 333 4.16 -3.00 -0.61
N VAL A 334 3.04 -3.19 -1.29
CA VAL A 334 2.76 -2.59 -2.59
C VAL A 334 1.50 -1.75 -2.40
N THR A 335 1.69 -0.52 -1.96
CA THR A 335 0.57 0.36 -1.56
C THR A 335 -0.23 0.86 -2.73
N GLU A 336 0.35 0.82 -3.94
CA GLU A 336 -0.39 1.03 -5.17
C GLU A 336 0.07 0.07 -6.27
N TRP A 337 -0.89 -0.58 -6.92
CA TRP A 337 -0.64 -1.39 -8.12
C TRP A 337 -1.87 -1.42 -9.02
N GLY A 338 -1.67 -1.80 -10.28
CA GLY A 338 -2.74 -1.87 -11.25
C GLY A 338 -2.38 -1.22 -12.59
N SER A 339 -3.27 -0.42 -13.14
CA SER A 339 -3.02 0.23 -14.42
C SER A 339 -3.62 1.64 -14.49
N TYR A 340 -2.81 2.61 -14.88
CA TYR A 340 -3.29 3.94 -15.27
C TYR A 340 -3.88 3.99 -16.68
N LYS A 341 -3.57 3.00 -17.53
CA LYS A 341 -3.88 3.04 -18.96
C LYS A 341 -5.13 2.26 -19.33
N HIS A 342 -5.54 1.35 -18.47
CA HIS A 342 -6.66 0.45 -18.75
C HIS A 342 -7.82 0.75 -17.81
N GLN A 343 -8.98 0.89 -18.40
CA GLN A 343 -10.22 0.87 -17.62
C GLN A 343 -10.38 -0.54 -17.03
N TYR A 344 -10.73 -0.62 -15.77
CA TYR A 344 -10.99 -1.90 -15.08
C TYR A 344 -12.30 -2.57 -15.56
N ASP A 345 -12.43 -2.75 -16.86
CA ASP A 345 -13.67 -3.24 -17.48
C ASP A 345 -13.42 -4.30 -18.56
N SER A 346 -12.43 -5.17 -18.32
CA SER A 346 -12.16 -6.29 -19.22
C SER A 346 -11.79 -7.57 -18.50
N GLU A 347 -12.31 -8.70 -18.98
CA GLU A 347 -12.00 -10.01 -18.39
C GLU A 347 -10.52 -10.35 -18.45
N SER A 348 -9.83 -9.97 -19.52
CA SER A 348 -8.39 -10.22 -19.66
C SER A 348 -7.57 -9.47 -18.62
N PHE A 349 -7.96 -8.25 -18.28
CA PHE A 349 -7.29 -7.50 -17.21
C PHE A 349 -7.65 -8.06 -15.84
N GLY A 350 -8.90 -8.45 -15.62
CA GLY A 350 -9.30 -9.15 -14.39
C GLY A 350 -8.51 -10.45 -14.14
N ILE A 351 -8.21 -11.21 -15.18
CA ILE A 351 -7.32 -12.38 -15.08
C ILE A 351 -5.90 -11.95 -14.72
N SER A 352 -5.40 -10.85 -15.30
CA SER A 352 -4.10 -10.31 -14.92
C SER A 352 -4.05 -9.96 -13.42
N LEU A 353 -5.07 -9.28 -12.89
CA LEU A 353 -5.15 -8.95 -11.47
C LEU A 353 -5.15 -10.20 -10.57
N ILE A 354 -5.88 -11.25 -10.95
CA ILE A 354 -5.86 -12.53 -10.23
C ILE A 354 -4.45 -13.13 -10.26
N ASN A 355 -3.76 -13.07 -11.38
CA ASN A 355 -2.41 -13.60 -11.51
C ASN A 355 -1.42 -12.84 -10.64
N ASP A 356 -1.52 -11.51 -10.58
CA ASP A 356 -0.69 -10.67 -9.72
C ASP A 356 -0.91 -11.00 -8.24
N LEU A 357 -2.15 -11.21 -7.82
CA LEU A 357 -2.47 -11.66 -6.46
C LEU A 357 -1.92 -13.06 -6.15
N ILE A 358 -2.03 -14.01 -7.10
CA ILE A 358 -1.43 -15.35 -6.96
C ILE A 358 0.07 -15.20 -6.83
N TYR A 359 0.69 -14.37 -7.66
CA TYR A 359 2.11 -14.13 -7.65
C TYR A 359 2.59 -13.56 -6.31
N GLY A 360 1.97 -12.50 -5.82
CA GLY A 360 2.29 -11.88 -4.52
C GLY A 360 2.09 -12.80 -3.32
N SER A 361 1.29 -13.86 -3.49
CA SER A 361 1.02 -14.89 -2.48
C SER A 361 1.80 -16.19 -2.70
N SER A 362 2.67 -16.24 -3.71
CA SER A 362 3.43 -17.44 -4.06
C SER A 362 4.75 -17.50 -3.27
N PRO A 363 5.29 -18.67 -3.02
CA PRO A 363 6.57 -18.82 -2.34
C PRO A 363 7.71 -18.22 -3.13
N GLY A 364 8.63 -17.61 -2.43
CA GLY A 364 9.64 -16.74 -3.00
C GLY A 364 9.20 -15.28 -3.03
N ASN A 365 7.87 -15.02 -2.88
CA ASN A 365 7.27 -13.69 -2.75
C ASN A 365 6.36 -13.59 -1.51
N ASP A 366 6.51 -14.49 -0.55
CA ASP A 366 5.80 -14.51 0.73
C ASP A 366 6.08 -13.29 1.62
N TYR A 367 7.04 -12.46 1.21
CA TYR A 367 7.34 -11.18 1.81
C TYR A 367 6.42 -10.02 1.34
N VAL A 368 5.56 -10.23 0.35
CA VAL A 368 4.49 -9.27 0.02
C VAL A 368 3.42 -9.36 1.10
N PHE A 369 3.55 -8.48 2.07
CA PHE A 369 2.73 -8.50 3.26
C PHE A 369 1.37 -7.85 3.03
N GLY A 370 1.35 -6.76 2.28
CA GLY A 370 0.14 -6.05 1.92
C GLY A 370 0.18 -5.50 0.49
N SER A 371 -0.98 -5.40 -0.14
CA SER A 371 -1.11 -4.81 -1.46
C SER A 371 -2.44 -4.08 -1.62
N ASN A 372 -2.42 -2.88 -2.19
CA ASN A 372 -3.60 -2.07 -2.43
C ASN A 372 -3.71 -1.73 -3.92
N ILE A 373 -4.78 -2.18 -4.56
CA ILE A 373 -5.02 -1.84 -5.97
C ILE A 373 -5.38 -0.36 -6.11
N PHE A 374 -4.84 0.30 -7.12
CA PHE A 374 -5.17 1.67 -7.47
C PHE A 374 -6.22 1.69 -8.60
N SER A 375 -7.48 2.07 -8.31
CA SER A 375 -8.06 2.44 -7.04
C SER A 375 -9.41 1.74 -6.83
N LEU A 376 -10.03 1.87 -5.65
CA LEU A 376 -11.38 1.33 -5.43
C LEU A 376 -12.42 2.13 -6.23
N TYR A 377 -12.38 3.45 -6.12
CA TYR A 377 -13.30 4.36 -6.82
C TYR A 377 -12.58 5.20 -7.85
N ASP A 378 -13.28 5.63 -8.87
CA ASP A 378 -12.73 6.56 -9.85
C ASP A 378 -12.23 7.85 -9.20
N PHE A 379 -11.11 8.35 -9.71
CA PHE A 379 -10.70 9.73 -9.51
C PHE A 379 -11.41 10.58 -10.57
N SER A 380 -12.43 11.32 -10.17
CA SER A 380 -13.21 12.16 -11.09
C SER A 380 -13.85 11.34 -12.23
N THR A 381 -13.69 11.80 -13.47
CA THR A 381 -14.14 11.09 -14.68
C THR A 381 -13.12 10.09 -15.21
N ASN A 382 -11.94 10.01 -14.60
CA ASN A 382 -10.93 9.04 -14.98
C ASN A 382 -11.35 7.64 -14.56
N ALA A 383 -11.39 6.73 -15.52
CA ALA A 383 -11.87 5.36 -15.30
C ALA A 383 -10.79 4.46 -14.69
N THR A 384 -10.22 4.86 -13.56
CA THR A 384 -9.15 4.14 -12.87
C THR A 384 -9.61 3.31 -11.68
N GLY A 385 -10.90 3.39 -11.30
CA GLY A 385 -11.45 2.66 -10.17
C GLY A 385 -12.13 1.34 -10.54
N LEU A 386 -12.14 0.40 -9.63
CA LEU A 386 -12.95 -0.82 -9.71
C LEU A 386 -14.45 -0.48 -9.70
N ILE A 387 -14.83 0.62 -9.07
CA ILE A 387 -16.18 1.16 -9.02
C ILE A 387 -16.17 2.53 -9.67
N ASN A 388 -17.01 2.71 -10.67
CA ASN A 388 -17.10 4.00 -11.37
C ASN A 388 -17.76 5.08 -10.50
N TYR A 389 -17.60 6.35 -10.90
CA TYR A 389 -18.11 7.50 -10.15
C TYR A 389 -19.65 7.50 -9.94
N LYS A 390 -20.40 6.67 -10.69
CA LYS A 390 -21.85 6.46 -10.50
C LYS A 390 -22.16 5.31 -9.54
N GLY A 391 -21.15 4.65 -8.99
CA GLY A 391 -21.28 3.51 -8.10
C GLY A 391 -21.46 2.16 -8.83
N GLY A 392 -21.27 2.13 -10.16
CA GLY A 392 -21.31 0.88 -10.92
C GLY A 392 -20.01 0.08 -10.77
N ARG A 393 -20.12 -1.17 -10.35
CA ARG A 393 -18.99 -2.10 -10.26
C ARG A 393 -18.55 -2.52 -11.65
N ARG A 394 -17.27 -2.38 -11.96
CA ARG A 394 -16.68 -2.84 -13.20
C ARG A 394 -16.38 -4.34 -13.18
N VAL A 395 -16.04 -4.89 -14.34
CA VAL A 395 -15.74 -6.33 -14.49
C VAL A 395 -14.65 -6.76 -13.52
N ASP A 396 -13.60 -5.99 -13.42
CA ASP A 396 -12.40 -6.32 -12.63
C ASP A 396 -12.62 -6.27 -11.11
N TYR A 397 -13.67 -5.59 -10.64
CA TYR A 397 -14.14 -5.67 -9.26
C TYR A 397 -14.40 -7.13 -8.84
N TYR A 398 -15.04 -7.90 -9.72
CA TYR A 398 -15.39 -9.29 -9.44
C TYR A 398 -14.19 -10.23 -9.51
N ALA A 399 -13.21 -9.92 -10.36
CA ALA A 399 -11.93 -10.62 -10.39
C ALA A 399 -11.15 -10.42 -9.08
N MET A 400 -11.06 -9.17 -8.62
CA MET A 400 -10.43 -8.84 -7.35
C MET A 400 -11.13 -9.54 -6.19
N ARG A 401 -12.45 -9.52 -6.14
CA ARG A 401 -13.24 -10.20 -5.09
C ARG A 401 -12.97 -11.69 -5.04
N LEU A 402 -12.85 -12.34 -6.20
CA LEU A 402 -12.51 -13.76 -6.28
C LEU A 402 -11.12 -14.04 -5.71
N GLY A 403 -10.12 -13.24 -6.10
CA GLY A 403 -8.74 -13.35 -5.61
C GLY A 403 -8.62 -13.10 -4.10
N ILE A 404 -9.26 -12.03 -3.60
CA ILE A 404 -9.28 -11.68 -2.18
C ILE A 404 -9.86 -12.84 -1.34
N ARG A 405 -10.98 -13.40 -1.76
CA ARG A 405 -11.63 -14.55 -1.08
C ARG A 405 -10.69 -15.74 -0.93
N ALA A 406 -9.82 -15.96 -1.91
CA ALA A 406 -8.88 -17.08 -1.90
C ALA A 406 -7.64 -16.81 -1.04
N LEU A 407 -7.13 -15.59 -1.02
CA LEU A 407 -5.73 -15.31 -0.66
C LEU A 407 -5.53 -14.49 0.60
N GLN A 408 -6.50 -13.64 0.97
CA GLN A 408 -6.35 -12.72 2.08
C GLN A 408 -6.19 -13.41 3.43
N GLY A 409 -5.39 -12.81 4.33
CA GLY A 409 -5.35 -13.17 5.75
C GLY A 409 -4.18 -14.04 6.16
N CYS A 410 -3.01 -13.91 5.53
CA CYS A 410 -1.80 -14.68 5.90
C CYS A 410 -2.02 -16.20 5.92
N ARG A 411 -2.82 -16.70 5.02
CA ARG A 411 -3.17 -18.12 5.00
C ARG A 411 -1.97 -19.00 4.65
N PRO A 412 -1.79 -20.17 5.26
CA PRO A 412 -0.83 -21.15 4.79
C PRO A 412 -1.02 -21.44 3.29
N THR A 413 0.05 -21.35 2.51
CA THR A 413 0.06 -21.70 1.08
C THR A 413 0.72 -23.06 0.86
N TYR A 414 0.27 -23.77 -0.16
CA TYR A 414 0.78 -25.06 -0.55
C TYR A 414 1.14 -25.05 -2.03
N GLN A 415 2.22 -25.71 -2.36
CA GLN A 415 2.68 -25.79 -3.74
C GLN A 415 1.63 -26.50 -4.61
N SER A 416 1.19 -25.83 -5.67
CA SER A 416 0.31 -26.35 -6.70
C SER A 416 1.08 -26.49 -8.00
N ILE A 417 1.31 -27.72 -8.46
CA ILE A 417 2.13 -28.02 -9.64
C ILE A 417 1.20 -28.36 -10.79
N THR A 418 1.36 -27.67 -11.90
CA THR A 418 0.68 -27.97 -13.17
C THR A 418 1.68 -28.07 -14.32
N GLY A 419 1.47 -29.00 -15.25
CA GLY A 419 2.24 -29.10 -16.49
C GLY A 419 1.71 -28.21 -17.63
N ASN A 420 0.60 -27.50 -17.41
CA ASN A 420 0.01 -26.60 -18.39
C ASN A 420 0.44 -25.16 -18.12
N LYS A 421 1.21 -24.58 -19.06
CA LYS A 421 1.76 -23.23 -18.96
C LYS A 421 0.71 -22.11 -18.98
N ASP A 422 -0.47 -22.41 -19.49
CA ASP A 422 -1.58 -21.43 -19.57
C ASP A 422 -2.36 -21.35 -18.24
N LEU A 423 -2.08 -22.25 -17.30
CA LEU A 423 -2.74 -22.30 -16.01
C LEU A 423 -1.79 -21.82 -14.89
N LEU A 424 -2.30 -20.90 -14.08
CA LEU A 424 -1.67 -20.50 -12.83
C LEU A 424 -2.58 -20.93 -11.67
N SER A 425 -1.99 -21.49 -10.62
CA SER A 425 -2.78 -21.97 -9.48
C SER A 425 -2.07 -21.79 -8.16
N ILE A 426 -2.87 -21.58 -7.12
CA ILE A 426 -2.43 -21.53 -5.74
C ILE A 426 -3.44 -22.23 -4.84
N THR A 427 -2.93 -22.88 -3.81
CA THR A 427 -3.77 -23.50 -2.78
C THR A 427 -3.47 -22.89 -1.42
N THR A 428 -4.53 -22.51 -0.69
CA THR A 428 -4.41 -21.97 0.68
C THR A 428 -5.35 -22.72 1.63
N THR A 429 -5.13 -22.57 2.94
CA THR A 429 -6.03 -23.07 3.98
C THR A 429 -6.38 -21.99 4.98
N ASP A 430 -7.61 -21.99 5.49
CA ASP A 430 -8.02 -21.12 6.60
C ASP A 430 -7.80 -21.78 7.97
N ALA A 431 -8.11 -21.05 9.04
CA ALA A 431 -8.00 -21.54 10.41
C ALA A 431 -8.92 -22.74 10.71
N GLN A 432 -10.01 -22.90 9.96
CA GLN A 432 -10.93 -24.02 10.01
C GLN A 432 -10.47 -25.20 9.17
N LYS A 433 -9.26 -25.11 8.56
CA LYS A 433 -8.69 -26.10 7.64
C LYS A 433 -9.48 -26.30 6.35
N ASN A 434 -10.39 -25.40 5.98
CA ASN A 434 -10.95 -25.40 4.65
C ASN A 434 -9.85 -25.14 3.63
N VAL A 435 -9.90 -25.82 2.50
CA VAL A 435 -8.92 -25.70 1.43
C VAL A 435 -9.49 -24.83 0.32
N TYR A 436 -8.75 -23.81 -0.08
CA TYR A 436 -9.07 -22.93 -1.20
C TYR A 436 -8.11 -23.21 -2.34
N LEU A 437 -8.66 -23.59 -3.48
CA LEU A 437 -7.90 -23.74 -4.73
C LEU A 437 -8.35 -22.67 -5.71
N LEU A 438 -7.47 -21.73 -6.01
CA LEU A 438 -7.66 -20.72 -7.06
C LEU A 438 -6.88 -21.14 -8.29
N VAL A 439 -7.54 -21.17 -9.44
CA VAL A 439 -6.93 -21.48 -10.74
C VAL A 439 -7.36 -20.42 -11.73
N SER A 440 -6.38 -19.81 -12.41
CA SER A 440 -6.60 -18.92 -13.53
C SER A 440 -6.12 -19.53 -14.84
N ASN A 441 -6.82 -19.25 -15.93
CA ASN A 441 -6.48 -19.64 -17.28
C ASN A 441 -6.17 -18.40 -18.13
N GLN A 442 -4.91 -18.25 -18.50
CA GLN A 442 -4.41 -17.13 -19.31
C GLN A 442 -4.69 -17.31 -20.81
N SER A 443 -5.08 -18.51 -21.23
CA SER A 443 -5.42 -18.76 -22.64
C SER A 443 -6.73 -18.08 -23.01
N SER A 444 -6.70 -17.19 -23.97
CA SER A 444 -7.92 -16.54 -24.50
C SER A 444 -8.75 -17.44 -25.45
N LYS A 445 -8.23 -18.61 -25.78
CA LYS A 445 -8.83 -19.47 -26.81
C LYS A 445 -9.31 -20.82 -26.29
N SER A 446 -8.65 -21.35 -25.29
CA SER A 446 -8.83 -22.73 -24.88
C SER A 446 -9.35 -22.87 -23.44
N PRO A 447 -10.56 -23.36 -23.24
CA PRO A 447 -10.97 -23.85 -21.93
C PRO A 447 -10.23 -25.16 -21.62
N TYR A 448 -10.07 -25.48 -20.34
CA TYR A 448 -9.41 -26.69 -19.89
C TYR A 448 -10.28 -27.47 -18.91
N THR A 449 -10.37 -28.79 -19.12
CA THR A 449 -10.80 -29.69 -18.04
C THR A 449 -9.54 -30.20 -17.35
N ILE A 450 -9.45 -29.95 -16.05
CA ILE A 450 -8.28 -30.30 -15.24
C ILE A 450 -8.64 -31.39 -14.21
N HIS A 451 -7.69 -32.25 -13.92
CA HIS A 451 -7.74 -33.16 -12.79
C HIS A 451 -6.97 -32.57 -11.61
N VAL A 452 -7.63 -32.48 -10.48
CA VAL A 452 -7.07 -31.88 -9.26
C VAL A 452 -6.82 -32.98 -8.24
N ASN A 453 -5.59 -33.04 -7.72
CA ASN A 453 -5.19 -33.94 -6.65
C ASN A 453 -4.84 -33.15 -5.39
N LEU A 454 -5.72 -33.22 -4.39
CA LEU A 454 -5.57 -32.62 -3.06
C LEU A 454 -5.40 -33.68 -1.95
N SER A 455 -5.07 -34.93 -2.32
CA SER A 455 -5.03 -36.08 -1.39
C SER A 455 -4.07 -35.87 -0.21
N ALA A 456 -3.09 -34.99 -0.37
CA ALA A 456 -2.15 -34.62 0.69
C ALA A 456 -2.78 -33.70 1.76
N LEU A 457 -3.91 -33.02 1.46
CA LEU A 457 -4.60 -32.09 2.36
C LEU A 457 -5.96 -32.62 2.81
N LEU A 458 -6.74 -33.16 1.86
CA LEU A 458 -8.10 -33.65 2.09
C LEU A 458 -8.37 -34.91 1.28
N SER A 459 -8.97 -35.93 1.90
CA SER A 459 -9.38 -37.16 1.19
C SER A 459 -10.83 -37.10 0.68
N ARG A 460 -11.72 -36.47 1.44
CA ARG A 460 -13.14 -36.27 1.09
C ARG A 460 -13.58 -34.89 1.54
N ALA A 461 -14.30 -34.20 0.69
CA ALA A 461 -14.89 -32.90 1.01
C ALA A 461 -15.99 -32.54 0.00
N SER A 462 -16.98 -31.77 0.43
CA SER A 462 -17.84 -30.99 -0.46
C SER A 462 -17.20 -29.61 -0.69
N GLY A 463 -17.37 -29.07 -1.88
CA GLY A 463 -16.85 -27.75 -2.23
C GLY A 463 -17.95 -26.80 -2.70
N ILE A 464 -17.61 -25.52 -2.71
CA ILE A 464 -18.36 -24.46 -3.37
C ILE A 464 -17.43 -23.86 -4.41
N MET A 465 -17.89 -23.74 -5.65
CA MET A 465 -17.11 -23.23 -6.76
C MET A 465 -17.65 -21.90 -7.26
N TRP A 466 -16.83 -20.87 -7.25
CA TRP A 466 -17.08 -19.59 -7.88
C TRP A 466 -16.31 -19.50 -9.18
N GLN A 467 -16.84 -18.74 -10.14
CA GLN A 467 -16.24 -18.55 -11.46
C GLN A 467 -16.24 -17.08 -11.84
N PHE A 468 -15.16 -16.67 -12.52
CA PHE A 468 -15.01 -15.40 -13.17
C PHE A 468 -14.64 -15.62 -14.64
N ASP A 469 -15.47 -15.12 -15.56
CA ASP A 469 -15.26 -15.05 -17.00
C ASP A 469 -16.28 -14.06 -17.62
N SER A 470 -16.39 -14.04 -18.95
CA SER A 470 -17.33 -13.17 -19.67
C SER A 470 -18.80 -13.37 -19.29
N ALA A 471 -19.18 -14.57 -18.89
CA ALA A 471 -20.56 -14.93 -18.52
C ALA A 471 -20.80 -14.90 -17.00
N HIS A 472 -19.74 -15.02 -16.20
CA HIS A 472 -19.82 -15.17 -14.75
C HIS A 472 -18.96 -14.13 -14.04
N LYS A 473 -19.56 -13.37 -13.15
CA LYS A 473 -18.91 -12.32 -12.37
C LYS A 473 -18.84 -12.75 -10.90
N ASP A 474 -17.87 -13.60 -10.56
CA ASP A 474 -17.70 -14.17 -9.21
C ASP A 474 -19.00 -14.84 -8.70
N THR A 475 -19.60 -15.64 -9.53
CA THR A 475 -20.86 -16.35 -9.22
C THR A 475 -20.62 -17.82 -8.89
N ILE A 476 -21.47 -18.39 -8.03
CA ILE A 476 -21.41 -19.82 -7.71
C ILE A 476 -21.92 -20.59 -8.94
N VAL A 477 -21.07 -21.48 -9.45
CA VAL A 477 -21.38 -22.29 -10.65
C VAL A 477 -21.45 -23.78 -10.36
N GLY A 478 -21.14 -24.24 -9.14
CA GLY A 478 -21.22 -25.64 -8.80
C GLY A 478 -20.75 -26.00 -7.41
N ASN A 479 -20.92 -27.26 -7.07
CA ASN A 479 -20.53 -27.85 -5.79
C ASN A 479 -19.68 -29.10 -6.06
N PRO A 480 -18.38 -28.95 -6.41
CA PRO A 480 -17.52 -30.09 -6.67
C PRO A 480 -17.29 -30.90 -5.39
N THR A 481 -17.09 -32.20 -5.56
CA THR A 481 -16.78 -33.11 -4.47
C THR A 481 -15.41 -33.72 -4.65
N LEU A 482 -14.68 -33.89 -3.54
CA LEU A 482 -13.44 -34.67 -3.48
C LEU A 482 -13.76 -36.11 -3.12
N THR A 483 -13.26 -37.04 -3.92
CA THR A 483 -13.28 -38.47 -3.66
C THR A 483 -11.85 -38.99 -3.71
N ASN A 484 -11.36 -39.55 -2.63
CA ASN A 484 -9.95 -39.96 -2.48
C ASN A 484 -8.97 -38.81 -2.79
N GLY A 485 -9.33 -37.58 -2.43
CA GLY A 485 -8.56 -36.37 -2.70
C GLY A 485 -8.58 -35.88 -4.15
N MET A 486 -9.40 -36.48 -5.02
CA MET A 486 -9.44 -36.19 -6.46
C MET A 486 -10.77 -35.52 -6.85
N THR A 487 -10.68 -34.59 -7.80
CA THR A 487 -11.83 -34.02 -8.49
C THR A 487 -11.45 -33.55 -9.90
N SER A 488 -12.44 -33.23 -10.71
CA SER A 488 -12.24 -32.60 -12.03
C SER A 488 -12.96 -31.26 -12.08
N LEU A 489 -12.29 -30.25 -12.64
CA LEU A 489 -12.82 -28.90 -12.77
C LEU A 489 -12.72 -28.46 -14.23
N SER A 490 -13.70 -27.67 -14.68
CA SER A 490 -13.63 -26.96 -15.95
C SER A 490 -13.19 -25.53 -15.70
N ILE A 491 -12.13 -25.08 -16.39
CA ILE A 491 -11.61 -23.73 -16.31
C ILE A 491 -11.88 -23.05 -17.66
N PRO A 492 -12.68 -21.98 -17.70
CA PRO A 492 -12.99 -21.30 -18.95
C PRO A 492 -11.76 -20.63 -19.56
N ALA A 493 -11.79 -20.35 -20.87
CA ALA A 493 -10.81 -19.50 -21.51
C ALA A 493 -10.91 -18.06 -20.96
N SER A 494 -9.79 -17.38 -20.81
CA SER A 494 -9.72 -16.04 -20.15
C SER A 494 -10.56 -16.00 -18.87
N GLY A 495 -10.44 -17.03 -18.02
CA GLY A 495 -11.28 -17.15 -16.84
C GLY A 495 -10.54 -17.70 -15.62
N ALA A 496 -11.18 -17.63 -14.47
CA ALA A 496 -10.68 -18.19 -13.24
C ALA A 496 -11.78 -18.90 -12.45
N VAL A 497 -11.38 -19.91 -11.69
CA VAL A 497 -12.26 -20.56 -10.72
C VAL A 497 -11.61 -20.60 -9.35
N LEU A 498 -12.43 -20.39 -8.34
CA LEU A 498 -12.09 -20.61 -6.95
C LEU A 498 -12.95 -21.75 -6.41
N VAL A 499 -12.35 -22.76 -5.83
CA VAL A 499 -13.08 -23.79 -5.10
C VAL A 499 -12.69 -23.74 -3.63
N LYS A 500 -13.66 -23.61 -2.74
CA LYS A 500 -13.50 -23.79 -1.31
C LYS A 500 -14.03 -25.17 -0.93
N PHE A 501 -13.14 -26.09 -0.56
CA PHE A 501 -13.50 -27.39 -0.01
C PHE A 501 -13.63 -27.29 1.51
N LEU A 502 -14.78 -27.70 2.02
CA LEU A 502 -15.08 -27.64 3.44
C LEU A 502 -14.45 -28.83 4.16
N HIS A 503 -13.66 -28.55 5.17
CA HIS A 503 -13.12 -29.59 6.04
C HIS A 503 -14.26 -30.15 6.89
N SER A 504 -14.56 -31.44 6.70
CA SER A 504 -15.46 -32.15 7.63
C SER A 504 -14.67 -32.50 8.89
N ALA A 505 -15.12 -32.01 10.05
CA ALA A 505 -14.55 -32.32 11.33
C ALA A 505 -14.66 -33.83 11.64
#